data_b17a9be5a2c6085daceb395f499c6303
#
_entry.id   b17a9be5a2c6085daceb395f499c6303
#
_cell.length_a   1.000
_cell.length_b   1.000
_cell.length_c   1.000
_cell.angle_alpha   90.00
_cell.angle_beta   90.00
_cell.angle_gamma   90.00
#
_symmetry.space_group_name_H-M   'P 1'
#
loop_
_entity.id
_entity.type
_entity.pdbx_description
1 polymer ?
#
loop_
_entity_poly.entity_id
_entity_poly.type
_entity_poly.pdbx_seq_one_letter_code
_entity_poly.pdbx_strand_id
1 'polypeptide(L)'
;QINPLAKITVKLVSSIGVGTIAAGVAKAYADKIIISGGDGGTGAAPLTSIKHAGNPWEMGLSEAHNALKANKLREFVHVQTDGGLKTGLDVVKAAMLGAESYAFGTASLTLLGCKILRICHTNKCSVGVATQDENLRDFFTGTVDRLISYFTFIAEDIRNILASLGYKTIEEIVGRSDLLKVIDDKFAQKFDFQNILRRIDGIDTCQKETNAPFDNNKFEKELLKKVH
;
A
#
# COMPACT_ATOMS: atom_id res chain seq x y z
N GLN A 1 -0.74 5.70 27.84
CA GLN A 1 -0.07 5.54 26.53
C GLN A 1 1.39 5.99 26.65
N ILE A 2 2.33 5.16 26.15
CA ILE A 2 3.77 5.47 26.20
C ILE A 2 4.10 6.58 25.18
N ASN A 3 3.46 6.58 24.02
CA ASN A 3 3.60 7.61 22.98
C ASN A 3 2.23 7.96 22.38
N PRO A 4 1.56 9.00 22.87
CA PRO A 4 0.23 9.39 22.37
C PRO A 4 0.26 10.02 20.97
N LEU A 5 1.45 10.42 20.48
CA LEU A 5 1.62 10.99 19.13
C LEU A 5 1.96 9.94 18.09
N ALA A 6 2.17 8.68 18.48
CA ALA A 6 2.45 7.60 17.55
C ALA A 6 1.22 7.31 16.67
N LYS A 7 1.43 7.28 15.35
CA LYS A 7 0.39 6.89 14.40
C LYS A 7 0.33 5.38 14.28
N ILE A 8 -0.88 4.85 14.26
CA ILE A 8 -1.15 3.41 14.14
C ILE A 8 -1.41 3.08 12.67
N THR A 9 -0.56 2.23 12.13
CA THR A 9 -0.69 1.72 10.76
C THR A 9 -1.03 0.25 10.78
N VAL A 10 -2.08 -0.15 10.07
CA VAL A 10 -2.49 -1.55 9.94
C VAL A 10 -2.32 -1.99 8.49
N LYS A 11 -1.60 -3.08 8.27
CA LYS A 11 -1.40 -3.67 6.95
C LYS A 11 -2.32 -4.87 6.76
N LEU A 12 -3.09 -4.84 5.65
CA LEU A 12 -4.05 -5.86 5.26
C LEU A 12 -3.68 -6.42 3.90
N VAL A 13 -3.79 -7.74 3.73
CA VAL A 13 -3.60 -8.36 2.43
C VAL A 13 -4.86 -8.15 1.57
N SER A 14 -4.67 -7.89 0.28
CA SER A 14 -5.75 -7.88 -0.70
C SER A 14 -6.39 -9.26 -0.77
N SER A 15 -7.60 -9.37 -0.28
CA SER A 15 -8.42 -10.59 -0.30
C SER A 15 -9.89 -10.20 -0.34
N ILE A 16 -10.74 -11.12 -0.74
CA ILE A 16 -12.20 -10.89 -0.74
C ILE A 16 -12.66 -10.57 0.69
N GLY A 17 -13.42 -9.49 0.86
CA GLY A 17 -13.91 -9.02 2.17
C GLY A 17 -12.95 -8.08 2.89
N VAL A 18 -11.79 -7.72 2.31
CA VAL A 18 -10.83 -6.80 2.93
C VAL A 18 -11.44 -5.41 3.20
N GLY A 19 -12.42 -4.99 2.41
CA GLY A 19 -13.14 -3.74 2.63
C GLY A 19 -13.89 -3.70 3.96
N THR A 20 -14.52 -4.80 4.37
CA THR A 20 -15.17 -4.91 5.68
C THR A 20 -14.14 -4.84 6.82
N ILE A 21 -13.00 -5.50 6.64
CA ILE A 21 -11.90 -5.45 7.61
C ILE A 21 -11.34 -4.03 7.71
N ALA A 22 -11.11 -3.37 6.57
CA ALA A 22 -10.64 -1.98 6.53
C ALA A 22 -11.60 -1.02 7.26
N ALA A 23 -12.90 -1.17 7.07
CA ALA A 23 -13.89 -0.38 7.79
C ALA A 23 -13.85 -0.64 9.31
N GLY A 24 -13.66 -1.88 9.74
CA GLY A 24 -13.49 -2.25 11.15
C GLY A 24 -12.22 -1.64 11.76
N VAL A 25 -11.10 -1.70 11.03
CA VAL A 25 -9.82 -1.12 11.43
C VAL A 25 -9.90 0.41 11.53
N ALA A 26 -10.56 1.08 10.57
CA ALA A 26 -10.79 2.52 10.63
C ALA A 26 -11.66 2.92 11.83
N LYS A 27 -12.72 2.16 12.16
CA LYS A 27 -13.52 2.35 13.37
C LYS A 27 -12.72 2.14 14.67
N ALA A 28 -11.68 1.35 14.62
CA ALA A 28 -10.74 1.16 15.73
C ALA A 28 -9.64 2.25 15.80
N TYR A 29 -9.83 3.37 15.09
CA TYR A 29 -8.94 4.53 15.08
C TYR A 29 -7.52 4.28 14.52
N ALA A 30 -7.37 3.40 13.55
CA ALA A 30 -6.13 3.35 12.78
C ALA A 30 -5.97 4.64 11.96
N ASP A 31 -4.77 5.22 11.99
CA ASP A 31 -4.44 6.44 11.21
C ASP A 31 -4.18 6.12 9.75
N LYS A 32 -3.63 4.92 9.48
CA LYS A 32 -3.29 4.46 8.14
C LYS A 32 -3.65 3.00 7.93
N ILE A 33 -4.17 2.70 6.75
CA ILE A 33 -4.40 1.33 6.29
C ILE A 33 -3.55 1.11 5.05
N ILE A 34 -2.77 0.02 5.05
CA ILE A 34 -2.00 -0.42 3.89
C ILE A 34 -2.71 -1.63 3.28
N ILE A 35 -3.11 -1.54 2.02
CA ILE A 35 -3.61 -2.67 1.24
C ILE A 35 -2.46 -3.25 0.44
N SER A 36 -2.07 -4.47 0.76
CA SER A 36 -0.96 -5.18 0.13
C SER A 36 -1.45 -6.21 -0.88
N GLY A 37 -0.99 -6.13 -2.11
CA GLY A 37 -1.22 -7.18 -3.09
C GLY A 37 -0.51 -8.48 -2.74
N GLY A 38 -0.90 -9.59 -3.36
CA GLY A 38 -0.29 -10.90 -3.18
C GLY A 38 1.21 -10.93 -3.50
N ASP A 39 1.69 -10.06 -4.37
CA ASP A 39 3.12 -9.86 -4.65
C ASP A 39 3.87 -9.12 -3.53
N GLY A 40 3.16 -8.53 -2.58
CA GLY A 40 3.72 -7.88 -1.41
C GLY A 40 4.19 -8.89 -0.35
N GLY A 41 4.75 -8.35 0.73
CA GLY A 41 5.22 -9.13 1.85
C GLY A 41 6.74 -9.17 1.95
N THR A 42 7.25 -10.07 2.79
CA THR A 42 8.70 -10.20 3.00
C THR A 42 9.39 -10.92 1.86
N GLY A 43 10.63 -10.50 1.53
CA GLY A 43 11.48 -11.20 0.58
C GLY A 43 11.81 -12.65 0.99
N ALA A 44 11.62 -12.99 2.25
CA ALA A 44 11.81 -14.33 2.83
C ALA A 44 10.56 -15.21 2.83
N ALA A 45 9.42 -14.73 2.30
CA ALA A 45 8.18 -15.48 2.29
C ALA A 45 8.34 -16.81 1.54
N PRO A 46 7.78 -17.92 2.06
CA PRO A 46 7.83 -19.21 1.37
C PRO A 46 7.05 -19.17 0.06
N LEU A 47 7.44 -20.00 -0.89
CA LEU A 47 6.86 -20.02 -2.24
C LEU A 47 5.33 -20.26 -2.24
N THR A 48 4.84 -21.04 -1.29
CA THR A 48 3.41 -21.30 -1.11
C THR A 48 2.63 -20.01 -0.79
N SER A 49 3.16 -19.17 0.11
CA SER A 49 2.55 -17.87 0.44
C SER A 49 2.55 -16.93 -0.76
N ILE A 50 3.67 -16.88 -1.51
CA ILE A 50 3.79 -16.02 -2.68
C ILE A 50 2.79 -16.41 -3.78
N LYS A 51 2.56 -17.72 -3.95
CA LYS A 51 1.67 -18.23 -5.01
C LYS A 51 0.19 -18.22 -4.65
N HIS A 52 -0.14 -18.33 -3.36
CA HIS A 52 -1.50 -18.65 -2.94
C HIS A 52 -2.11 -17.69 -1.91
N ALA A 53 -1.33 -16.76 -1.37
CA ALA A 53 -1.84 -15.77 -0.42
C ALA A 53 -2.03 -14.42 -1.11
N GLY A 54 -3.25 -13.89 -0.99
CA GLY A 54 -3.59 -12.56 -1.51
C GLY A 54 -4.00 -12.55 -3.00
N ASN A 55 -4.67 -11.48 -3.35
CA ASN A 55 -5.11 -11.13 -4.71
C ASN A 55 -4.28 -9.93 -5.22
N PRO A 56 -4.41 -9.56 -6.51
CA PRO A 56 -3.86 -8.29 -6.99
C PRO A 56 -4.29 -7.12 -6.13
N TRP A 57 -3.37 -6.17 -5.90
CA TRP A 57 -3.63 -5.01 -5.03
C TRP A 57 -4.81 -4.16 -5.52
N GLU A 58 -5.05 -4.13 -6.82
CA GLU A 58 -6.14 -3.39 -7.46
C GLU A 58 -7.51 -3.79 -6.91
N MET A 59 -7.72 -5.09 -6.71
CA MET A 59 -8.98 -5.62 -6.18
C MET A 59 -9.21 -5.17 -4.75
N GLY A 60 -8.26 -5.45 -3.87
CA GLY A 60 -8.41 -5.13 -2.45
C GLY A 60 -8.40 -3.62 -2.19
N LEU A 61 -7.62 -2.85 -2.95
CA LEU A 61 -7.59 -1.40 -2.81
C LEU A 61 -8.93 -0.78 -3.16
N SER A 62 -9.51 -1.15 -4.31
CA SER A 62 -10.83 -0.65 -4.73
C SER A 62 -11.91 -1.05 -3.73
N GLU A 63 -11.91 -2.30 -3.28
CA GLU A 63 -12.88 -2.78 -2.27
C GLU A 63 -12.76 -1.99 -0.97
N ALA A 64 -11.54 -1.81 -0.44
CA ALA A 64 -11.30 -1.09 0.79
C ALA A 64 -11.69 0.40 0.67
N HIS A 65 -11.29 1.07 -0.41
CA HIS A 65 -11.63 2.45 -0.68
C HIS A 65 -13.16 2.66 -0.73
N ASN A 66 -13.87 1.83 -1.48
CA ASN A 66 -15.31 1.92 -1.61
C ASN A 66 -16.04 1.58 -0.29
N ALA A 67 -15.57 0.60 0.49
CA ALA A 67 -16.12 0.28 1.79
C ALA A 67 -15.93 1.41 2.80
N LEU A 68 -14.76 2.04 2.83
CA LEU A 68 -14.49 3.20 3.68
C LEU A 68 -15.40 4.38 3.31
N LYS A 69 -15.59 4.65 2.02
CA LYS A 69 -16.51 5.70 1.53
C LYS A 69 -17.95 5.40 1.94
N ALA A 70 -18.44 4.20 1.66
CA ALA A 70 -19.81 3.80 1.98
C ALA A 70 -20.13 3.90 3.49
N ASN A 71 -19.12 3.72 4.35
CA ASN A 71 -19.25 3.85 5.80
C ASN A 71 -18.91 5.25 6.33
N LYS A 72 -18.61 6.25 5.46
CA LYS A 72 -18.19 7.61 5.84
C LYS A 72 -16.95 7.62 6.76
N LEU A 73 -16.00 6.75 6.47
CA LEU A 73 -14.75 6.60 7.22
C LEU A 73 -13.52 7.03 6.42
N ARG A 74 -13.71 7.32 5.11
CA ARG A 74 -12.58 7.56 4.21
C ARG A 74 -11.78 8.81 4.56
N GLU A 75 -12.43 9.82 5.07
CA GLU A 75 -11.81 11.09 5.47
C GLU A 75 -10.93 11.00 6.71
N PHE A 76 -11.10 9.97 7.55
CA PHE A 76 -10.37 9.81 8.82
C PHE A 76 -9.14 8.90 8.70
N VAL A 77 -8.95 8.20 7.59
CA VAL A 77 -7.88 7.21 7.45
C VAL A 77 -7.12 7.40 6.15
N HIS A 78 -5.79 7.42 6.26
CA HIS A 78 -4.89 7.44 5.11
C HIS A 78 -4.80 6.05 4.48
N VAL A 79 -4.98 5.96 3.16
CA VAL A 79 -4.89 4.69 2.45
C VAL A 79 -3.60 4.62 1.63
N GLN A 80 -2.84 3.56 1.87
CA GLN A 80 -1.63 3.23 1.13
C GLN A 80 -1.79 1.89 0.43
N THR A 81 -1.10 1.70 -0.68
CA THR A 81 -0.98 0.38 -1.32
C THR A 81 0.46 0.00 -1.60
N ASP A 82 0.71 -1.30 -1.62
CA ASP A 82 1.95 -1.93 -2.07
C ASP A 82 1.66 -3.28 -2.75
N GLY A 83 2.71 -3.96 -3.18
CA GLY A 83 2.60 -5.28 -3.81
C GLY A 83 2.85 -5.24 -5.30
N GLY A 84 4.09 -4.91 -5.69
CA GLY A 84 4.54 -5.01 -7.06
C GLY A 84 4.50 -3.73 -7.88
N LEU A 85 4.32 -2.57 -7.26
CA LEU A 85 4.42 -1.28 -7.95
C LEU A 85 5.84 -1.06 -8.53
N LYS A 86 5.94 -0.61 -9.79
CA LYS A 86 7.21 -0.47 -10.52
C LYS A 86 7.31 0.81 -11.34
N THR A 87 6.20 1.38 -11.78
CA THR A 87 6.15 2.50 -12.74
C THR A 87 5.27 3.64 -12.24
N GLY A 88 5.40 4.82 -12.83
CA GLY A 88 4.47 5.92 -12.56
C GLY A 88 3.03 5.58 -12.96
N LEU A 89 2.86 4.77 -14.00
CA LEU A 89 1.53 4.29 -14.39
C LEU A 89 0.86 3.43 -13.30
N ASP A 90 1.63 2.59 -12.59
CA ASP A 90 1.10 1.81 -11.46
C ASP A 90 0.64 2.73 -10.34
N VAL A 91 1.41 3.79 -10.05
CA VAL A 91 1.06 4.82 -9.06
C VAL A 91 -0.22 5.54 -9.45
N VAL A 92 -0.33 5.99 -10.70
CA VAL A 92 -1.53 6.70 -11.19
C VAL A 92 -2.77 5.79 -11.12
N LYS A 93 -2.67 4.52 -11.52
CA LYS A 93 -3.76 3.55 -11.36
C LYS A 93 -4.13 3.35 -9.90
N ALA A 94 -3.14 3.25 -9.02
CA ALA A 94 -3.37 3.11 -7.59
C ALA A 94 -4.06 4.33 -6.99
N ALA A 95 -3.69 5.55 -7.41
CA ALA A 95 -4.41 6.77 -7.06
C ALA A 95 -5.86 6.72 -7.51
N MET A 96 -6.11 6.40 -8.77
CA MET A 96 -7.47 6.30 -9.31
C MET A 96 -8.33 5.25 -8.59
N LEU A 97 -7.71 4.21 -8.01
CA LEU A 97 -8.40 3.20 -7.19
C LEU A 97 -8.46 3.56 -5.70
N GLY A 98 -7.91 4.72 -5.29
CA GLY A 98 -8.13 5.29 -3.97
C GLY A 98 -6.94 5.35 -3.03
N ALA A 99 -5.71 5.03 -3.48
CA ALA A 99 -4.51 5.18 -2.66
C ALA A 99 -4.00 6.63 -2.64
N GLU A 100 -3.49 7.07 -1.49
CA GLU A 100 -2.85 8.39 -1.28
C GLU A 100 -1.34 8.27 -1.12
N SER A 101 -0.84 7.07 -0.84
CA SER A 101 0.60 6.79 -0.80
C SER A 101 0.92 5.40 -1.34
N TYR A 102 2.16 5.21 -1.73
CA TYR A 102 2.60 4.06 -2.52
C TYR A 102 3.91 3.54 -1.96
N ALA A 103 4.04 2.21 -1.80
CA ALA A 103 5.26 1.62 -1.30
C ALA A 103 5.88 0.66 -2.33
N PHE A 104 7.20 0.76 -2.46
CA PHE A 104 8.01 0.02 -3.42
C PHE A 104 8.99 -0.88 -2.68
N GLY A 105 8.81 -2.19 -2.79
CA GLY A 105 9.72 -3.19 -2.20
C GLY A 105 10.69 -3.74 -3.24
N THR A 106 10.20 -4.66 -4.08
CA THR A 106 11.02 -5.41 -5.05
C THR A 106 11.76 -4.50 -6.03
N ALA A 107 11.12 -3.44 -6.54
CA ALA A 107 11.76 -2.49 -7.45
C ALA A 107 12.99 -1.84 -6.79
N SER A 108 12.84 -1.31 -5.58
CA SER A 108 13.94 -0.72 -4.82
C SER A 108 15.07 -1.71 -4.52
N LEU A 109 14.73 -2.95 -4.13
CA LEU A 109 15.72 -4.00 -3.88
C LEU A 109 16.48 -4.38 -5.15
N THR A 110 15.80 -4.48 -6.30
CA THR A 110 16.43 -4.82 -7.58
C THR A 110 17.44 -3.75 -7.99
N LEU A 111 17.14 -2.48 -7.79
CA LEU A 111 18.06 -1.36 -8.05
C LEU A 111 19.31 -1.42 -7.16
N LEU A 112 19.17 -1.95 -5.96
CA LEU A 112 20.28 -2.17 -5.03
C LEU A 112 21.06 -3.47 -5.32
N GLY A 113 20.75 -4.18 -6.41
CA GLY A 113 21.45 -5.38 -6.83
C GLY A 113 20.82 -6.70 -6.40
N CYS A 114 19.61 -6.69 -5.82
CA CYS A 114 18.91 -7.91 -5.47
C CYS A 114 18.54 -8.73 -6.72
N LYS A 115 18.89 -10.03 -6.70
CA LYS A 115 18.57 -10.99 -7.78
C LYS A 115 17.34 -11.85 -7.49
N ILE A 116 16.56 -11.50 -6.47
CA ILE A 116 15.30 -12.16 -6.07
C ILE A 116 15.49 -13.68 -5.82
N LEU A 117 16.60 -14.05 -5.20
CA LEU A 117 16.91 -15.45 -4.86
C LEU A 117 16.03 -16.01 -3.73
N ARG A 118 15.36 -15.15 -2.99
CA ARG A 118 14.45 -15.47 -1.86
C ARG A 118 15.07 -16.32 -0.75
N ILE A 119 16.36 -16.15 -0.53
CA ILE A 119 17.14 -16.78 0.57
C ILE A 119 17.46 -15.79 1.69
N CYS A 120 16.74 -14.68 1.78
CA CYS A 120 17.00 -13.59 2.72
C CYS A 120 16.99 -14.05 4.19
N HIS A 121 16.20 -15.07 4.52
CA HIS A 121 16.08 -15.61 5.86
C HIS A 121 17.26 -16.51 6.29
N THR A 122 18.15 -16.87 5.37
CA THR A 122 19.26 -17.80 5.63
C THR A 122 20.57 -17.12 6.00
N ASN A 123 20.64 -15.79 5.96
CA ASN A 123 21.87 -15.00 6.07
C ASN A 123 22.92 -15.29 4.98
N LYS A 124 22.52 -15.92 3.86
CA LYS A 124 23.37 -16.35 2.75
C LYS A 124 23.10 -15.59 1.45
N CYS A 125 22.74 -14.30 1.55
CA CYS A 125 22.48 -13.49 0.38
C CYS A 125 23.78 -13.26 -0.41
N SER A 126 23.94 -13.93 -1.55
CA SER A 126 25.14 -13.89 -2.37
C SER A 126 25.45 -12.55 -3.04
N VAL A 127 24.51 -11.59 -2.95
CA VAL A 127 24.68 -10.21 -3.48
C VAL A 127 24.75 -9.15 -2.38
N GLY A 128 24.91 -9.57 -1.12
CA GLY A 128 25.16 -8.68 0.00
C GLY A 128 23.99 -7.82 0.47
N VAL A 129 22.80 -7.90 -0.15
CA VAL A 129 21.65 -7.03 0.16
C VAL A 129 21.01 -7.39 1.51
N ALA A 130 20.90 -8.68 1.81
CA ALA A 130 20.19 -9.17 3.00
C ALA A 130 21.04 -10.22 3.74
N THR A 131 22.16 -9.79 4.28
CA THR A 131 23.08 -10.63 5.06
C THR A 131 23.85 -9.81 6.08
N GLN A 132 24.23 -10.45 7.20
CA GLN A 132 25.13 -9.93 8.21
C GLN A 132 26.54 -10.56 8.09
N ASP A 133 26.74 -11.53 7.19
CA ASP A 133 28.04 -12.12 6.90
C ASP A 133 28.93 -11.09 6.22
N GLU A 134 30.08 -10.77 6.83
CA GLU A 134 31.01 -9.74 6.36
C GLU A 134 31.54 -10.04 4.95
N ASN A 135 31.87 -11.31 4.66
CA ASN A 135 32.38 -11.71 3.35
C ASN A 135 31.31 -11.55 2.25
N LEU A 136 30.04 -11.76 2.57
CA LEU A 136 28.95 -11.60 1.62
C LEU A 136 28.52 -10.15 1.46
N ARG A 137 28.69 -9.30 2.49
CA ARG A 137 28.41 -7.86 2.43
C ARG A 137 29.32 -7.14 1.42
N ASP A 138 30.52 -7.62 1.19
CA ASP A 138 31.46 -7.03 0.21
C ASP A 138 30.93 -7.13 -1.23
N PHE A 139 29.97 -8.03 -1.51
CA PHE A 139 29.31 -8.11 -2.81
C PHE A 139 28.18 -7.10 -3.02
N PHE A 140 27.86 -6.28 -2.00
CA PHE A 140 26.83 -5.26 -2.14
C PHE A 140 27.29 -4.10 -3.03
N THR A 141 26.61 -3.90 -4.16
CA THR A 141 26.93 -2.88 -5.17
C THR A 141 25.87 -1.78 -5.27
N GLY A 142 24.89 -1.78 -4.37
CA GLY A 142 23.82 -0.78 -4.37
C GLY A 142 24.33 0.61 -4.00
N THR A 143 23.75 1.65 -4.61
CA THR A 143 24.04 3.04 -4.29
C THR A 143 22.76 3.82 -4.04
N VAL A 144 22.85 4.86 -3.22
CA VAL A 144 21.74 5.78 -2.94
C VAL A 144 21.28 6.50 -4.23
N ASP A 145 22.25 6.88 -5.08
CA ASP A 145 21.97 7.61 -6.32
C ASP A 145 21.06 6.83 -7.28
N ARG A 146 21.18 5.51 -7.32
CA ARG A 146 20.26 4.68 -8.13
C ARG A 146 18.82 4.78 -7.66
N LEU A 147 18.59 4.82 -6.35
CA LEU A 147 17.26 4.99 -5.78
C LEU A 147 16.72 6.39 -6.04
N ILE A 148 17.54 7.43 -5.82
CA ILE A 148 17.16 8.82 -6.10
C ILE A 148 16.75 8.96 -7.56
N SER A 149 17.59 8.50 -8.49
CA SER A 149 17.31 8.57 -9.93
C SER A 149 16.03 7.85 -10.29
N TYR A 150 15.83 6.65 -9.76
CA TYR A 150 14.60 5.88 -10.03
C TYR A 150 13.34 6.59 -9.55
N PHE A 151 13.31 7.08 -8.31
CA PHE A 151 12.13 7.78 -7.80
C PHE A 151 11.92 9.14 -8.47
N THR A 152 13.00 9.79 -8.95
CA THR A 152 12.89 10.98 -9.81
C THR A 152 12.19 10.62 -11.13
N PHE A 153 12.59 9.52 -11.78
CA PHE A 153 11.92 9.06 -13.01
C PHE A 153 10.45 8.67 -12.77
N ILE A 154 10.14 8.01 -11.64
CA ILE A 154 8.76 7.72 -11.27
C ILE A 154 7.94 9.02 -11.13
N ALA A 155 8.49 10.04 -10.47
CA ALA A 155 7.82 11.32 -10.30
C ALA A 155 7.60 12.04 -11.64
N GLU A 156 8.58 12.01 -12.54
CA GLU A 156 8.46 12.58 -13.89
C GLU A 156 7.42 11.82 -14.74
N ASP A 157 7.41 10.48 -14.66
CA ASP A 157 6.42 9.64 -15.36
C ASP A 157 5.00 9.98 -14.88
N ILE A 158 4.78 10.07 -13.56
CA ILE A 158 3.51 10.50 -12.98
C ILE A 158 3.11 11.88 -13.48
N ARG A 159 4.03 12.85 -13.44
CA ARG A 159 3.78 14.22 -13.93
C ARG A 159 3.33 14.25 -15.38
N ASN A 160 4.01 13.49 -16.24
CA ASN A 160 3.68 13.42 -17.66
C ASN A 160 2.30 12.79 -17.89
N ILE A 161 1.96 11.73 -17.14
CA ILE A 161 0.64 11.10 -17.22
C ILE A 161 -0.45 12.08 -16.75
N LEU A 162 -0.28 12.73 -15.61
CA LEU A 162 -1.23 13.73 -15.08
C LEU A 162 -1.45 14.88 -16.08
N ALA A 163 -0.36 15.40 -16.66
CA ALA A 163 -0.43 16.45 -17.65
C ALA A 163 -1.21 16.01 -18.90
N SER A 164 -1.00 14.77 -19.38
CA SER A 164 -1.75 14.22 -20.52
C SER A 164 -3.24 14.05 -20.24
N LEU A 165 -3.61 13.86 -18.98
CA LEU A 165 -4.99 13.74 -18.52
C LEU A 165 -5.61 15.10 -18.14
N GLY A 166 -4.82 16.18 -18.11
CA GLY A 166 -5.27 17.52 -17.77
C GLY A 166 -5.36 17.81 -16.27
N TYR A 167 -4.71 17.00 -15.43
CA TYR A 167 -4.67 17.17 -13.98
C TYR A 167 -3.35 17.81 -13.52
N LYS A 168 -3.40 18.57 -12.42
CA LYS A 168 -2.23 19.26 -11.85
C LYS A 168 -1.60 18.49 -10.69
N THR A 169 -2.40 17.79 -9.91
CA THR A 169 -1.95 17.07 -8.72
C THR A 169 -2.50 15.63 -8.71
N ILE A 170 -1.82 14.76 -7.97
CA ILE A 170 -2.26 13.37 -7.84
C ILE A 170 -3.53 13.24 -7.00
N GLU A 171 -3.74 14.16 -6.06
CA GLU A 171 -4.92 14.20 -5.20
C GLU A 171 -6.22 14.37 -6.01
N GLU A 172 -6.16 15.09 -7.13
CA GLU A 172 -7.31 15.32 -8.02
C GLU A 172 -7.84 14.02 -8.65
N ILE A 173 -7.00 12.99 -8.75
CA ILE A 173 -7.36 11.71 -9.36
C ILE A 173 -7.59 10.58 -8.33
N VAL A 174 -7.41 10.84 -7.02
CA VAL A 174 -7.64 9.81 -6.01
C VAL A 174 -9.11 9.38 -6.02
N GLY A 175 -9.34 8.07 -6.16
CA GLY A 175 -10.67 7.48 -6.21
C GLY A 175 -11.46 7.76 -7.51
N ARG A 176 -10.80 8.29 -8.55
CA ARG A 176 -11.38 8.54 -9.87
C ARG A 176 -11.30 7.30 -10.76
N SER A 177 -11.87 6.18 -10.30
CA SER A 177 -11.92 4.92 -11.06
C SER A 177 -12.67 5.05 -12.40
N ASP A 178 -13.49 6.10 -12.56
CA ASP A 178 -14.14 6.46 -13.82
C ASP A 178 -13.16 6.84 -14.94
N LEU A 179 -11.92 7.19 -14.60
CA LEU A 179 -10.86 7.46 -15.59
C LEU A 179 -10.17 6.19 -16.10
N LEU A 180 -10.43 5.05 -15.49
CA LEU A 180 -9.89 3.76 -15.89
C LEU A 180 -10.83 3.09 -16.90
N LYS A 181 -10.23 2.48 -17.93
CA LYS A 181 -10.95 1.69 -18.92
C LYS A 181 -10.30 0.32 -19.03
N VAL A 182 -11.15 -0.70 -19.08
CA VAL A 182 -10.69 -2.07 -19.40
C VAL A 182 -10.23 -2.08 -20.85
N ILE A 183 -9.05 -2.62 -21.09
CA ILE A 183 -8.55 -2.81 -22.47
C ILE A 183 -9.39 -3.86 -23.19
N ASP A 184 -9.62 -3.66 -24.47
CA ASP A 184 -10.31 -4.65 -25.31
C ASP A 184 -9.34 -5.77 -25.69
N ASP A 185 -9.27 -6.79 -24.83
CA ASP A 185 -8.41 -7.95 -24.98
C ASP A 185 -9.17 -9.24 -24.65
N LYS A 186 -8.87 -10.33 -25.37
CA LYS A 186 -9.50 -11.64 -25.17
C LYS A 186 -9.40 -12.18 -23.74
N PHE A 187 -8.34 -11.86 -23.03
CA PHE A 187 -8.17 -12.26 -21.62
C PHE A 187 -8.96 -11.36 -20.68
N ALA A 188 -8.97 -10.04 -20.93
CA ALA A 188 -9.73 -9.09 -20.13
C ALA A 188 -11.25 -9.39 -20.18
N GLN A 189 -11.77 -9.80 -21.34
CA GLN A 189 -13.18 -10.16 -21.51
C GLN A 189 -13.65 -11.36 -20.66
N LYS A 190 -12.72 -12.15 -20.11
CA LYS A 190 -13.04 -13.28 -19.21
C LYS A 190 -13.31 -12.86 -17.76
N PHE A 191 -13.06 -11.60 -17.41
CA PHE A 191 -13.17 -11.09 -16.04
C PHE A 191 -14.20 -9.97 -15.97
N ASP A 192 -14.93 -9.91 -14.86
CA ASP A 192 -15.82 -8.79 -14.56
C ASP A 192 -15.04 -7.75 -13.72
N PHE A 193 -14.78 -6.60 -14.30
CA PHE A 193 -14.10 -5.48 -13.66
C PHE A 193 -15.05 -4.46 -13.03
N GLN A 194 -16.38 -4.67 -13.09
CA GLN A 194 -17.34 -3.68 -12.61
C GLN A 194 -17.13 -3.32 -11.13
N ASN A 195 -16.82 -4.30 -10.30
CA ASN A 195 -16.58 -4.06 -8.88
C ASN A 195 -15.29 -3.28 -8.61
N ILE A 196 -14.24 -3.49 -9.41
CA ILE A 196 -12.97 -2.76 -9.29
C ILE A 196 -13.13 -1.32 -9.75
N LEU A 197 -13.87 -1.10 -10.83
CA LEU A 197 -14.10 0.22 -11.43
C LEU A 197 -15.27 0.97 -10.82
N ARG A 198 -15.99 0.35 -9.87
CA ARG A 198 -17.12 0.98 -9.19
C ARG A 198 -16.66 2.24 -8.47
N ARG A 199 -17.39 3.34 -8.69
CA ARG A 199 -17.20 4.61 -8.00
C ARG A 199 -18.39 4.93 -7.12
N ILE A 200 -18.12 5.42 -5.91
CA ILE A 200 -19.13 5.98 -5.00
C ILE A 200 -18.94 7.50 -4.99
N ASP A 201 -19.92 8.21 -5.50
CA ASP A 201 -19.91 9.68 -5.61
C ASP A 201 -20.33 10.38 -4.30
N GLY A 202 -20.04 11.68 -4.21
CA GLY A 202 -20.54 12.55 -3.14
C GLY A 202 -19.88 12.35 -1.76
N ILE A 203 -18.79 11.59 -1.68
CA ILE A 203 -18.06 11.29 -0.45
C ILE A 203 -16.58 11.57 -0.68
N ASP A 204 -15.88 11.99 0.39
CA ASP A 204 -14.46 12.30 0.32
C ASP A 204 -13.61 11.11 -0.18
N THR A 205 -12.59 11.43 -0.94
CA THR A 205 -11.71 10.47 -1.59
C THR A 205 -10.33 10.38 -0.93
N CYS A 206 -9.99 11.35 -0.08
CA CYS A 206 -8.72 11.45 0.63
C CYS A 206 -8.96 11.65 2.12
N GLN A 207 -7.92 11.40 2.91
CA GLN A 207 -7.93 11.77 4.32
C GLN A 207 -7.94 13.30 4.46
N LYS A 208 -8.87 13.83 5.24
CA LYS A 208 -8.98 15.25 5.57
C LYS A 208 -8.71 15.53 7.04
N GLU A 209 -9.10 14.60 7.90
CA GLU A 209 -8.97 14.71 9.33
C GLU A 209 -7.99 13.67 9.87
N THR A 210 -7.28 14.01 10.92
CA THR A 210 -6.46 13.06 11.67
C THR A 210 -7.23 12.61 12.89
N ASN A 211 -7.11 11.33 13.24
CA ASN A 211 -7.69 10.84 14.48
C ASN A 211 -7.12 11.63 15.66
N ALA A 212 -7.99 12.13 16.52
CA ALA A 212 -7.57 12.72 17.78
C ALA A 212 -6.85 11.66 18.64
N PRO A 213 -5.88 12.06 19.47
CA PRO A 213 -5.26 11.14 20.41
C PRO A 213 -6.35 10.48 21.26
N PHE A 214 -6.47 9.15 21.14
CA PHE A 214 -7.48 8.41 21.87
C PHE A 214 -6.91 8.01 23.23
N ASP A 215 -7.33 8.70 24.29
CA ASP A 215 -7.03 8.33 25.68
C ASP A 215 -8.13 7.41 26.20
N ASN A 216 -7.91 6.11 26.10
CA ASN A 216 -8.78 5.10 26.67
C ASN A 216 -8.27 4.56 28.02
N ASN A 217 -7.50 5.33 28.75
CA ASN A 217 -6.92 4.92 30.04
C ASN A 217 -7.96 4.80 31.18
N LYS A 218 -9.28 4.84 30.89
CA LYS A 218 -10.32 4.66 31.92
C LYS A 218 -10.14 3.33 32.66
N PHE A 219 -9.95 2.27 31.93
CA PHE A 219 -9.77 0.93 32.51
C PHE A 219 -8.48 0.80 33.32
N GLU A 220 -7.35 1.26 32.78
CA GLU A 220 -6.08 1.25 33.48
C GLU A 220 -6.10 2.16 34.72
N LYS A 221 -6.69 3.35 34.63
CA LYS A 221 -6.88 4.26 35.77
C LYS A 221 -7.78 3.65 36.84
N GLU A 222 -8.81 2.91 36.49
CA GLU A 222 -9.64 2.18 37.44
C GLU A 222 -8.92 0.99 38.05
N LEU A 223 -8.10 0.27 37.26
CA LEU A 223 -7.29 -0.86 37.73
C LEU A 223 -6.24 -0.40 38.72
N LEU A 224 -5.50 0.67 38.39
CA LEU A 224 -4.47 1.26 39.29
C LEU A 224 -5.06 1.76 40.60
N LYS A 225 -6.30 2.29 40.59
CA LYS A 225 -6.99 2.68 41.83
C LYS A 225 -7.38 1.49 42.73
N LYS A 226 -7.47 0.28 42.16
CA LYS A 226 -7.79 -0.94 42.94
C LYS A 226 -6.56 -1.71 43.41
N VAL A 227 -5.38 -1.36 42.93
CA VAL A 227 -4.11 -2.00 43.29
C VAL A 227 -3.35 -1.20 44.34
N HIS A 228 -3.73 0.04 44.59
CA HIS A 228 -3.31 0.90 45.70
C HIS A 228 -4.42 0.98 46.75
#